data_cd4669fd87f1fefdce3ea3049942056c
#
_entry.id   cd4669fd87f1fefdce3ea3049942056c
#
_cell.length_a   1.000
_cell.length_b   1.000
_cell.length_c   1.000
_cell.angle_alpha   90.00
_cell.angle_beta   90.00
_cell.angle_gamma   90.00
#
_symmetry.space_group_name_H-M   'P 1'
#
loop_
_entity.id
_entity.type
_entity.pdbx_description
1 polymer ?
#
loop_
_entity_poly.entity_id
_entity_poly.type
_entity_poly.pdbx_seq_one_letter_code
_entity_poly.pdbx_strand_id
1 'polypeptide(L)'
;MGYDFSNAFGHLKSDKVMAFLIKKFGDKITFNDRYDSNYSKAIANLIIEQQVSFKAAIAIKKRFNKLIKNISNQELLDLDLNKLKLIGISSRKCEYIKNVYAYFKSSNFDFEIHNNQEIIDELTKIKGIGSWTAKMFLMFVLFRENVFSSKDLAIINSIKQNYKFKEVDGIILDKLTTKWSPYNTIASLLLWKSIEEKIFYL
;
A
#
# COMPACT_ATOMS: atom_id res chain seq x y z
N MET A 1 -9.87 -7.63 -14.93
CA MET A 1 -8.93 -8.76 -15.16
C MET A 1 -8.24 -9.08 -13.85
N GLY A 2 -8.18 -10.36 -13.45
CA GLY A 2 -7.40 -10.77 -12.27
C GLY A 2 -5.92 -10.84 -12.62
N TYR A 3 -5.07 -10.42 -11.69
CA TYR A 3 -3.62 -10.60 -11.83
C TYR A 3 -3.27 -12.08 -11.70
N ASP A 4 -2.43 -12.63 -12.60
CA ASP A 4 -1.95 -14.02 -12.53
C ASP A 4 -0.72 -14.14 -11.62
N PHE A 5 -0.93 -14.74 -10.45
CA PHE A 5 0.14 -14.97 -9.46
C PHE A 5 0.97 -16.24 -9.70
N SER A 6 0.73 -17.01 -10.76
CA SER A 6 1.31 -18.35 -10.95
C SER A 6 2.84 -18.34 -10.92
N ASN A 7 3.48 -17.43 -11.63
CA ASN A 7 4.95 -17.30 -11.66
C ASN A 7 5.51 -16.93 -10.27
N ALA A 8 4.87 -15.98 -9.60
CA ALA A 8 5.27 -15.56 -8.26
C ALA A 8 5.14 -16.70 -7.25
N PHE A 9 4.04 -17.45 -7.31
CA PHE A 9 3.84 -18.61 -6.44
C PHE A 9 4.84 -19.72 -6.73
N GLY A 10 5.16 -19.96 -8.00
CA GLY A 10 6.19 -20.91 -8.38
C GLY A 10 7.54 -20.61 -7.72
N HIS A 11 7.97 -19.35 -7.79
CA HIS A 11 9.21 -18.87 -7.17
C HIS A 11 9.16 -18.91 -5.64
N LEU A 12 8.13 -18.34 -5.04
CA LEU A 12 8.00 -18.18 -3.59
C LEU A 12 7.84 -19.51 -2.85
N LYS A 13 7.34 -20.57 -3.49
CA LYS A 13 7.22 -21.93 -2.89
C LYS A 13 8.55 -22.55 -2.46
N SER A 14 9.69 -22.05 -2.93
CA SER A 14 11.01 -22.45 -2.43
C SER A 14 11.23 -22.10 -0.94
N ASP A 15 10.45 -21.16 -0.41
CA ASP A 15 10.40 -20.81 1.00
C ASP A 15 9.23 -21.56 1.68
N LYS A 16 9.53 -22.37 2.72
CA LYS A 16 8.51 -23.19 3.42
C LYS A 16 7.37 -22.35 4.01
N VAL A 17 7.68 -21.17 4.55
CA VAL A 17 6.68 -20.25 5.08
C VAL A 17 5.82 -19.71 3.94
N MET A 18 6.42 -19.24 2.87
CA MET A 18 5.68 -18.75 1.71
C MET A 18 4.84 -19.85 1.07
N ALA A 19 5.34 -21.08 0.95
CA ALA A 19 4.58 -22.23 0.46
C ALA A 19 3.31 -22.48 1.31
N PHE A 20 3.43 -22.39 2.63
CA PHE A 20 2.29 -22.49 3.54
C PHE A 20 1.31 -21.34 3.34
N LEU A 21 1.78 -20.09 3.27
CA LEU A 21 0.93 -18.92 3.09
C LEU A 21 0.21 -18.93 1.74
N ILE A 22 0.88 -19.37 0.66
CA ILE A 22 0.28 -19.57 -0.66
C ILE A 22 -0.85 -20.59 -0.58
N LYS A 23 -0.64 -21.74 0.09
CA LYS A 23 -1.67 -22.76 0.28
C LYS A 23 -2.90 -22.24 1.02
N LYS A 24 -2.71 -21.29 1.97
CA LYS A 24 -3.79 -20.74 2.81
C LYS A 24 -4.50 -19.55 2.19
N PHE A 25 -3.78 -18.72 1.43
CA PHE A 25 -4.24 -17.40 1.03
C PHE A 25 -4.03 -17.07 -0.45
N GLY A 26 -3.48 -17.97 -1.25
CA GLY A 26 -3.17 -17.67 -2.66
C GLY A 26 -4.40 -17.26 -3.48
N ASP A 27 -5.57 -17.80 -3.14
CA ASP A 27 -6.86 -17.46 -3.74
C ASP A 27 -7.52 -16.20 -3.16
N LYS A 28 -6.96 -15.64 -2.06
CA LYS A 28 -7.53 -14.52 -1.30
C LYS A 28 -6.76 -13.22 -1.45
N ILE A 29 -5.55 -13.25 -2.01
CA ILE A 29 -4.77 -12.05 -2.24
C ILE A 29 -5.15 -11.39 -3.56
N THR A 30 -5.11 -10.05 -3.58
CA THR A 30 -5.42 -9.26 -4.77
C THR A 30 -4.69 -7.91 -4.70
N PHE A 31 -4.42 -7.32 -5.87
CA PHE A 31 -4.00 -5.93 -5.99
C PHE A 31 -5.17 -4.95 -5.99
N ASN A 32 -6.39 -5.43 -6.26
CA ASN A 32 -7.53 -4.55 -6.56
C ASN A 32 -8.08 -3.77 -5.36
N ASP A 33 -7.76 -4.18 -4.14
CA ASP A 33 -8.32 -3.58 -2.92
C ASP A 33 -8.02 -2.09 -2.73
N ARG A 34 -6.91 -1.60 -3.33
CA ARG A 34 -6.44 -0.22 -3.23
C ARG A 34 -6.23 0.44 -4.58
N TYR A 35 -6.55 -0.26 -5.67
CA TYR A 35 -6.40 0.28 -7.02
C TYR A 35 -7.42 1.38 -7.30
N ASP A 36 -6.94 2.45 -7.91
CA ASP A 36 -7.76 3.49 -8.55
C ASP A 36 -6.97 4.07 -9.72
N SER A 37 -7.58 4.22 -10.87
CA SER A 37 -6.95 4.81 -12.06
C SER A 37 -6.68 6.30 -11.90
N ASN A 38 -7.38 6.98 -10.98
CA ASN A 38 -7.09 8.35 -10.60
C ASN A 38 -6.03 8.35 -9.48
N TYR A 39 -4.79 8.66 -9.83
CA TYR A 39 -3.65 8.63 -8.92
C TYR A 39 -3.81 9.54 -7.70
N SER A 40 -4.41 10.74 -7.88
CA SER A 40 -4.69 11.65 -6.75
C SER A 40 -5.61 10.99 -5.74
N LYS A 41 -6.67 10.34 -6.21
CA LYS A 41 -7.65 9.64 -5.38
C LYS A 41 -7.05 8.38 -4.74
N ALA A 42 -6.24 7.63 -5.48
CA ALA A 42 -5.53 6.47 -4.95
C ALA A 42 -4.66 6.86 -3.75
N ILE A 43 -3.81 7.90 -3.92
CA ILE A 43 -2.92 8.37 -2.86
C ILE A 43 -3.71 9.00 -1.70
N ALA A 44 -4.79 9.73 -1.96
CA ALA A 44 -5.66 10.25 -0.91
C ALA A 44 -6.25 9.12 -0.03
N ASN A 45 -6.68 8.03 -0.64
CA ASN A 45 -7.13 6.84 0.08
C ASN A 45 -6.01 6.19 0.92
N LEU A 46 -4.77 6.15 0.42
CA LEU A 46 -3.61 5.68 1.19
C LEU A 46 -3.27 6.61 2.37
N ILE A 47 -3.40 7.93 2.21
CA ILE A 47 -3.24 8.90 3.31
C ILE A 47 -4.30 8.67 4.40
N ILE A 48 -5.54 8.38 4.01
CA ILE A 48 -6.60 8.06 4.96
C ILE A 48 -6.24 6.83 5.80
N GLU A 49 -5.60 5.83 5.22
CA GLU A 49 -5.17 4.60 5.91
C GLU A 49 -4.03 4.80 6.93
N GLN A 50 -3.24 5.89 6.82
CA GLN A 50 -2.13 6.11 7.74
C GLN A 50 -2.59 6.17 9.20
N GLN A 51 -1.93 5.39 10.09
CA GLN A 51 -2.11 5.47 11.55
C GLN A 51 -3.58 5.36 12.04
N VAL A 52 -4.40 4.60 11.35
CA VAL A 52 -5.77 4.28 11.77
C VAL A 52 -6.00 2.77 11.69
N SER A 53 -6.99 2.26 12.44
CA SER A 53 -7.36 0.85 12.32
C SER A 53 -7.98 0.55 10.95
N PHE A 54 -7.84 -0.68 10.49
CA PHE A 54 -8.40 -1.14 9.20
C PHE A 54 -9.91 -0.82 9.09
N LYS A 55 -10.68 -1.10 10.15
CA LYS A 55 -12.12 -0.83 10.18
C LYS A 55 -12.44 0.67 10.05
N ALA A 56 -11.68 1.53 10.73
CA ALA A 56 -11.85 2.98 10.64
C ALA A 56 -11.48 3.48 9.24
N ALA A 57 -10.38 2.99 8.66
CA ALA A 57 -9.95 3.35 7.31
C ALA A 57 -11.03 3.05 6.26
N ILE A 58 -11.63 1.86 6.29
CA ILE A 58 -12.71 1.47 5.37
C ILE A 58 -13.89 2.44 5.47
N ALA A 59 -14.33 2.75 6.70
CA ALA A 59 -15.47 3.64 6.92
C ALA A 59 -15.20 5.07 6.42
N ILE A 60 -13.99 5.61 6.68
CA ILE A 60 -13.61 6.94 6.24
C ILE A 60 -13.45 6.99 4.71
N LYS A 61 -12.77 6.01 4.10
CA LYS A 61 -12.64 5.91 2.63
C LYS A 61 -14.00 5.86 1.93
N LYS A 62 -14.95 5.08 2.47
CA LYS A 62 -16.31 5.02 1.91
C LYS A 62 -16.98 6.40 1.89
N ARG A 63 -16.87 7.17 2.99
CA ARG A 63 -17.43 8.54 3.07
C ARG A 63 -16.68 9.50 2.16
N PHE A 64 -15.35 9.41 2.10
CA PHE A 64 -14.52 10.22 1.23
C PHE A 64 -14.86 9.98 -0.25
N ASN A 65 -14.87 8.72 -0.69
CA ASN A 65 -15.20 8.38 -2.07
C ASN A 65 -16.62 8.79 -2.47
N LYS A 66 -17.58 8.75 -1.53
CA LYS A 66 -18.93 9.29 -1.74
C LYS A 66 -18.91 10.80 -1.92
N LEU A 67 -18.15 11.53 -1.09
CA LEU A 67 -18.02 12.99 -1.16
C LEU A 67 -17.44 13.46 -2.49
N ILE A 68 -16.39 12.75 -3.00
CA ILE A 68 -15.68 13.17 -4.20
C ILE A 68 -16.22 12.56 -5.50
N LYS A 69 -17.29 11.76 -5.44
CA LYS A 69 -17.79 10.99 -6.60
C LYS A 69 -18.05 11.84 -7.84
N ASN A 70 -18.58 13.04 -7.65
CA ASN A 70 -19.06 13.92 -8.72
C ASN A 70 -18.36 15.30 -8.71
N ILE A 71 -17.17 15.40 -8.11
CA ILE A 71 -16.40 16.65 -8.09
C ILE A 71 -15.08 16.45 -8.83
N SER A 72 -14.64 17.48 -9.52
CA SER A 72 -13.36 17.54 -10.20
C SER A 72 -12.19 17.70 -9.21
N ASN A 73 -10.96 17.47 -9.69
CA ASN A 73 -9.76 17.75 -8.89
C ASN A 73 -9.71 19.23 -8.42
N GLN A 74 -10.16 20.17 -9.27
CA GLN A 74 -10.22 21.59 -8.91
C GLN A 74 -11.24 21.86 -7.80
N GLU A 75 -12.45 21.32 -7.91
CA GLU A 75 -13.49 21.48 -6.89
C GLU A 75 -13.06 20.87 -5.55
N LEU A 76 -12.26 19.79 -5.56
CA LEU A 76 -11.68 19.26 -4.32
C LEU A 76 -10.67 20.24 -3.71
N LEU A 77 -9.84 20.92 -4.52
CA LEU A 77 -8.89 21.92 -4.04
C LEU A 77 -9.62 23.12 -3.42
N ASP A 78 -10.76 23.50 -3.98
CA ASP A 78 -11.58 24.62 -3.50
C ASP A 78 -12.50 24.22 -2.32
N LEU A 79 -12.61 22.91 -2.06
CA LEU A 79 -13.49 22.38 -1.01
C LEU A 79 -13.07 22.89 0.38
N ASP A 80 -14.02 23.35 1.20
CA ASP A 80 -13.76 23.69 2.60
C ASP A 80 -13.22 22.45 3.34
N LEU A 81 -12.09 22.62 4.04
CA LEU A 81 -11.47 21.58 4.87
C LEU A 81 -12.43 20.99 5.91
N ASN A 82 -13.41 21.78 6.38
CA ASN A 82 -14.40 21.30 7.34
C ASN A 82 -15.25 20.16 6.76
N LYS A 83 -15.54 20.16 5.46
CA LYS A 83 -16.27 19.05 4.82
C LYS A 83 -15.49 17.74 4.88
N LEU A 84 -14.15 17.79 4.74
CA LEU A 84 -13.27 16.62 4.90
C LEU A 84 -13.16 16.19 6.37
N LYS A 85 -13.13 17.14 7.31
CA LYS A 85 -13.10 16.84 8.75
C LYS A 85 -14.38 16.15 9.21
N LEU A 86 -15.54 16.59 8.75
CA LEU A 86 -16.85 16.03 9.09
C LEU A 86 -16.98 14.54 8.73
N ILE A 87 -16.26 14.07 7.72
CA ILE A 87 -16.26 12.64 7.34
C ILE A 87 -15.22 11.80 8.12
N GLY A 88 -14.50 12.41 9.07
CA GLY A 88 -13.55 11.73 9.96
C GLY A 88 -12.10 11.82 9.56
N ILE A 89 -11.72 12.73 8.66
CA ILE A 89 -10.33 12.97 8.26
C ILE A 89 -9.71 14.03 9.17
N SER A 90 -8.55 13.76 9.77
CA SER A 90 -7.87 14.74 10.62
C SER A 90 -7.43 15.97 9.83
N SER A 91 -7.34 17.14 10.50
CA SER A 91 -6.92 18.40 9.86
C SER A 91 -5.63 18.25 9.05
N ARG A 92 -4.64 17.58 9.62
CA ARG A 92 -3.34 17.32 8.95
C ARG A 92 -3.51 16.47 7.67
N LYS A 93 -4.32 15.42 7.71
CA LYS A 93 -4.61 14.61 6.52
C LYS A 93 -5.41 15.36 5.46
N CYS A 94 -6.31 16.28 5.87
CA CYS A 94 -7.01 17.13 4.92
C CYS A 94 -6.04 17.99 4.10
N GLU A 95 -5.04 18.59 4.75
CA GLU A 95 -3.97 19.33 4.07
C GLU A 95 -3.15 18.42 3.14
N TYR A 96 -2.78 17.24 3.61
CA TYR A 96 -2.01 16.28 2.80
C TYR A 96 -2.77 15.87 1.52
N ILE A 97 -4.07 15.61 1.64
CA ILE A 97 -4.92 15.30 0.49
C ILE A 97 -4.93 16.48 -0.50
N LYS A 98 -5.09 17.71 -0.04
CA LYS A 98 -5.02 18.88 -0.92
C LYS A 98 -3.66 19.02 -1.60
N ASN A 99 -2.55 18.78 -0.90
CA ASN A 99 -1.22 18.80 -1.50
C ASN A 99 -1.08 17.78 -2.63
N VAL A 100 -1.64 16.58 -2.45
CA VAL A 100 -1.65 15.55 -3.49
C VAL A 100 -2.42 16.01 -4.72
N TYR A 101 -3.62 16.53 -4.55
CA TYR A 101 -4.43 17.01 -5.68
C TYR A 101 -3.79 18.22 -6.38
N ALA A 102 -3.15 19.12 -5.62
CA ALA A 102 -2.39 20.23 -6.19
C ALA A 102 -1.19 19.75 -7.03
N TYR A 103 -0.44 18.76 -6.52
CA TYR A 103 0.66 18.15 -7.25
C TYR A 103 0.19 17.55 -8.59
N PHE A 104 -0.82 16.70 -8.58
CA PHE A 104 -1.31 16.04 -9.80
C PHE A 104 -2.02 16.99 -10.77
N LYS A 105 -2.41 18.18 -10.35
CA LYS A 105 -2.92 19.22 -11.24
C LYS A 105 -1.82 19.87 -12.07
N SER A 106 -0.59 19.96 -11.53
CA SER A 106 0.52 20.71 -12.15
C SER A 106 1.67 19.82 -12.63
N SER A 107 1.75 18.58 -12.16
CA SER A 107 2.85 17.66 -12.49
C SER A 107 2.62 16.97 -13.82
N ASN A 108 3.69 16.91 -14.63
CA ASN A 108 3.78 16.10 -15.84
C ASN A 108 4.67 14.87 -15.64
N PHE A 109 4.90 14.44 -14.36
CA PHE A 109 5.73 13.28 -14.07
C PHE A 109 5.04 12.00 -14.54
N ASP A 110 5.71 11.26 -15.43
CA ASP A 110 5.21 10.01 -15.97
C ASP A 110 5.66 8.83 -15.11
N PHE A 111 4.74 8.30 -14.33
CA PHE A 111 5.00 7.18 -13.40
C PHE A 111 5.29 5.85 -14.10
N GLU A 112 4.96 5.70 -15.38
CA GLU A 112 5.15 4.43 -16.11
C GLU A 112 6.60 4.22 -16.56
N ILE A 113 7.31 5.31 -16.90
CA ILE A 113 8.68 5.24 -17.45
C ILE A 113 9.76 5.27 -16.38
N HIS A 114 9.44 5.74 -15.17
CA HIS A 114 10.41 5.86 -14.07
C HIS A 114 10.56 4.57 -13.25
N ASN A 115 11.76 4.36 -12.68
CA ASN A 115 12.01 3.26 -11.78
C ASN A 115 11.41 3.50 -10.37
N ASN A 116 11.38 2.46 -9.56
CA ASN A 116 10.73 2.51 -8.24
C ASN A 116 11.35 3.59 -7.32
N GLN A 117 12.67 3.80 -7.36
CA GLN A 117 13.33 4.77 -6.49
C GLN A 117 13.01 6.21 -6.92
N GLU A 118 13.06 6.49 -8.23
CA GLU A 118 12.69 7.79 -8.78
C GLU A 118 11.23 8.16 -8.43
N ILE A 119 10.31 7.19 -8.50
CA ILE A 119 8.91 7.39 -8.10
C ILE A 119 8.78 7.67 -6.60
N ILE A 120 9.52 6.94 -5.75
CA ILE A 120 9.53 7.19 -4.30
C ILE A 120 10.06 8.59 -4.01
N ASP A 121 11.18 8.97 -4.64
CA ASP A 121 11.80 10.27 -4.43
C ASP A 121 10.87 11.41 -4.89
N GLU A 122 10.19 11.24 -6.01
CA GLU A 122 9.20 12.20 -6.52
C GLU A 122 8.02 12.35 -5.57
N LEU A 123 7.37 11.24 -5.22
CA LEU A 123 6.18 11.27 -4.36
C LEU A 123 6.48 11.80 -2.96
N THR A 124 7.67 11.53 -2.41
CA THR A 124 8.04 11.99 -1.07
C THR A 124 8.33 13.49 -0.98
N LYS A 125 8.45 14.21 -2.11
CA LYS A 125 8.47 15.68 -2.14
C LYS A 125 7.11 16.26 -1.72
N ILE A 126 6.02 15.52 -1.88
CA ILE A 126 4.69 15.96 -1.53
C ILE A 126 4.50 15.85 -0.01
N LYS A 127 4.29 16.99 0.66
CA LYS A 127 4.05 17.02 2.10
C LYS A 127 2.86 16.12 2.50
N GLY A 128 3.15 15.10 3.29
CA GLY A 128 2.17 14.10 3.74
C GLY A 128 2.37 12.72 3.15
N ILE A 129 3.21 12.58 2.13
CA ILE A 129 3.60 11.29 1.57
C ILE A 129 4.99 10.92 2.12
N GLY A 130 5.03 9.83 2.88
CA GLY A 130 6.28 9.18 3.28
C GLY A 130 6.59 7.96 2.43
N SER A 131 7.77 7.37 2.66
CA SER A 131 8.23 6.18 1.93
C SER A 131 7.21 5.01 1.97
N TRP A 132 6.49 4.84 3.09
CA TRP A 132 5.44 3.81 3.17
C TRP A 132 4.32 4.06 2.16
N THR A 133 3.78 5.28 2.10
CA THR A 133 2.69 5.62 1.16
C THR A 133 3.15 5.51 -0.29
N ALA A 134 4.37 5.96 -0.60
CA ALA A 134 4.94 5.83 -1.94
C ALA A 134 5.11 4.34 -2.34
N LYS A 135 5.55 3.49 -1.43
CA LYS A 135 5.64 2.04 -1.68
C LYS A 135 4.27 1.38 -1.85
N MET A 136 3.25 1.80 -1.10
CA MET A 136 1.87 1.33 -1.31
C MET A 136 1.35 1.74 -2.70
N PHE A 137 1.66 2.94 -3.16
CA PHE A 137 1.32 3.38 -4.51
C PHE A 137 1.99 2.50 -5.58
N LEU A 138 3.29 2.20 -5.44
CA LEU A 138 4.00 1.28 -6.34
C LEU A 138 3.33 -0.11 -6.38
N MET A 139 2.99 -0.66 -5.22
CA MET A 139 2.41 -2.00 -5.10
C MET A 139 1.00 -2.08 -5.67
N PHE A 140 0.10 -1.18 -5.26
CA PHE A 140 -1.35 -1.30 -5.49
C PHE A 140 -1.87 -0.49 -6.67
N VAL A 141 -1.13 0.50 -7.14
CA VAL A 141 -1.56 1.37 -8.24
C VAL A 141 -0.75 1.10 -9.51
N LEU A 142 0.57 0.95 -9.38
CA LEU A 142 1.45 0.64 -10.51
C LEU A 142 1.76 -0.85 -10.65
N PHE A 143 1.24 -1.70 -9.76
CA PHE A 143 1.41 -3.16 -9.78
C PHE A 143 2.87 -3.62 -9.85
N ARG A 144 3.80 -2.85 -9.25
CA ARG A 144 5.21 -3.22 -9.21
C ARG A 144 5.40 -4.44 -8.31
N GLU A 145 5.91 -5.54 -8.88
CA GLU A 145 6.00 -6.85 -8.22
C GLU A 145 7.10 -6.93 -7.16
N ASN A 146 8.14 -6.13 -7.31
CA ASN A 146 9.32 -6.20 -6.46
C ASN A 146 9.48 -4.97 -5.56
N VAL A 147 8.49 -4.74 -4.70
CA VAL A 147 8.50 -3.67 -3.71
C VAL A 147 8.34 -4.26 -2.31
N PHE A 148 9.14 -3.80 -1.36
CA PHE A 148 9.06 -4.20 0.05
C PHE A 148 9.08 -3.00 0.98
N SER A 149 8.21 -3.01 1.99
CA SER A 149 8.14 -1.94 2.99
C SER A 149 8.68 -2.41 4.34
N SER A 150 9.98 -2.19 4.58
CA SER A 150 10.68 -2.58 5.82
C SER A 150 10.19 -1.86 7.08
N LYS A 151 9.39 -0.79 6.93
CA LYS A 151 8.79 -0.03 8.05
C LYS A 151 7.32 -0.36 8.26
N ASP A 152 6.75 -1.32 7.53
CA ASP A 152 5.38 -1.77 7.75
C ASP A 152 5.30 -2.72 8.93
N LEU A 153 4.67 -2.25 10.03
CA LEU A 153 4.60 -3.01 11.28
C LEU A 153 3.83 -4.33 11.14
N ALA A 154 2.82 -4.39 10.27
CA ALA A 154 2.06 -5.62 10.06
C ALA A 154 2.93 -6.65 9.35
N ILE A 155 3.71 -6.26 8.34
CA ILE A 155 4.67 -7.15 7.67
C ILE A 155 5.73 -7.64 8.67
N ILE A 156 6.33 -6.74 9.46
CA ILE A 156 7.36 -7.11 10.45
C ILE A 156 6.79 -8.09 11.48
N ASN A 157 5.59 -7.82 11.98
CA ASN A 157 4.93 -8.73 12.92
C ASN A 157 4.59 -10.09 12.27
N SER A 158 4.15 -10.10 11.01
CA SER A 158 3.91 -11.33 10.26
C SER A 158 5.19 -12.15 10.12
N ILE A 159 6.32 -11.52 9.78
CA ILE A 159 7.62 -12.19 9.69
C ILE A 159 8.01 -12.79 11.04
N LYS A 160 7.88 -12.04 12.14
CA LYS A 160 8.15 -12.55 13.49
C LYS A 160 7.34 -13.82 13.79
N GLN A 161 6.04 -13.79 13.54
CA GLN A 161 5.15 -14.91 13.84
C GLN A 161 5.42 -16.13 12.95
N ASN A 162 5.56 -15.94 11.64
CA ASN A 162 5.69 -17.02 10.70
C ASN A 162 7.09 -17.67 10.68
N TYR A 163 8.16 -16.88 10.92
CA TYR A 163 9.55 -17.37 10.92
C TYR A 163 10.09 -17.62 12.34
N LYS A 164 9.29 -17.39 13.37
CA LYS A 164 9.66 -17.59 14.79
C LYS A 164 10.86 -16.72 15.24
N PHE A 165 11.00 -15.53 14.63
CA PHE A 165 12.03 -14.59 15.07
C PHE A 165 11.58 -13.79 16.30
N LYS A 166 12.44 -13.64 17.29
CA LYS A 166 12.20 -12.74 18.43
C LYS A 166 12.25 -11.28 17.97
N GLU A 167 13.24 -10.97 17.15
CA GLU A 167 13.45 -9.65 16.54
C GLU A 167 13.71 -9.81 15.05
N VAL A 168 13.42 -8.78 14.28
CA VAL A 168 13.64 -8.73 12.83
C VAL A 168 14.44 -7.48 12.55
N ASP A 169 15.72 -7.69 12.25
CA ASP A 169 16.68 -6.65 11.88
C ASP A 169 16.84 -6.52 10.35
N GLY A 170 17.73 -5.62 9.94
CA GLY A 170 18.04 -5.39 8.53
C GLY A 170 18.62 -6.61 7.85
N ILE A 171 19.47 -7.39 8.53
CA ILE A 171 20.13 -8.57 7.96
C ILE A 171 19.09 -9.66 7.64
N ILE A 172 18.14 -9.88 8.55
CA ILE A 172 17.04 -10.82 8.34
C ILE A 172 16.15 -10.36 7.19
N LEU A 173 15.83 -9.07 7.14
CA LEU A 173 15.00 -8.50 6.06
C LEU A 173 15.70 -8.63 4.71
N ASP A 174 16.98 -8.30 4.61
CA ASP A 174 17.75 -8.41 3.36
C ASP A 174 17.81 -9.85 2.87
N LYS A 175 18.04 -10.83 3.78
CA LYS A 175 18.02 -12.25 3.45
C LYS A 175 16.67 -12.70 2.91
N LEU A 176 15.58 -12.30 3.55
CA LEU A 176 14.24 -12.70 3.14
C LEU A 176 13.84 -12.03 1.81
N THR A 177 14.06 -10.71 1.68
CA THR A 177 13.70 -9.97 0.48
C THR A 177 14.53 -10.38 -0.75
N THR A 178 15.79 -10.73 -0.55
CA THR A 178 16.63 -11.32 -1.62
C THR A 178 16.04 -12.65 -2.07
N LYS A 179 15.62 -13.51 -1.15
CA LYS A 179 15.02 -14.81 -1.47
C LYS A 179 13.69 -14.69 -2.19
N TRP A 180 12.87 -13.68 -1.83
CA TRP A 180 11.56 -13.46 -2.45
C TRP A 180 11.62 -12.69 -3.77
N SER A 181 12.72 -11.96 -4.02
CA SER A 181 12.89 -11.21 -5.27
C SER A 181 12.81 -12.18 -6.48
N PRO A 182 12.09 -11.74 -7.56
CA PRO A 182 11.54 -10.41 -7.81
C PRO A 182 10.07 -10.22 -7.36
N TYR A 183 9.55 -11.00 -6.43
CA TYR A 183 8.14 -11.01 -6.03
C TYR A 183 7.89 -10.52 -4.60
N ASN A 184 8.66 -9.54 -4.13
CA ASN A 184 8.54 -8.99 -2.78
C ASN A 184 7.16 -8.41 -2.47
N THR A 185 6.46 -7.86 -3.45
CA THR A 185 5.10 -7.36 -3.30
C THR A 185 4.13 -8.50 -3.00
N ILE A 186 4.22 -9.60 -3.74
CA ILE A 186 3.35 -10.76 -3.56
C ILE A 186 3.62 -11.43 -2.20
N ALA A 187 4.88 -11.54 -1.80
CA ALA A 187 5.25 -11.99 -0.45
C ALA A 187 4.62 -11.09 0.64
N SER A 188 4.63 -9.78 0.43
CA SER A 188 4.00 -8.82 1.35
C SER A 188 2.48 -9.00 1.44
N LEU A 189 1.79 -9.24 0.32
CA LEU A 189 0.34 -9.53 0.30
C LEU A 189 0.01 -10.77 1.16
N LEU A 190 0.79 -11.84 1.01
CA LEU A 190 0.62 -13.07 1.79
C LEU A 190 0.87 -12.84 3.30
N LEU A 191 1.90 -12.07 3.63
CA LEU A 191 2.24 -11.71 5.01
C LEU A 191 1.14 -10.84 5.65
N TRP A 192 0.61 -9.84 4.95
CA TRP A 192 -0.53 -9.06 5.45
C TRP A 192 -1.74 -9.95 5.72
N LYS A 193 -2.03 -10.88 4.78
CA LYS A 193 -3.18 -11.78 4.93
C LYS A 193 -3.06 -12.68 6.15
N SER A 194 -1.85 -13.13 6.49
CA SER A 194 -1.63 -13.94 7.70
C SER A 194 -1.93 -13.17 9.01
N ILE A 195 -1.68 -11.85 9.05
CA ILE A 195 -2.04 -10.98 10.19
C ILE A 195 -3.56 -10.75 10.25
N GLU A 196 -4.18 -10.48 9.10
CA GLU A 196 -5.64 -10.26 9.02
C GLU A 196 -6.42 -11.47 9.52
N GLU A 197 -6.06 -12.66 9.05
CA GLU A 197 -6.71 -13.93 9.38
C GLU A 197 -6.20 -14.57 10.68
N LYS A 198 -5.10 -14.03 11.26
CA LYS A 198 -4.42 -14.59 12.43
C LYS A 198 -4.01 -16.05 12.27
N ILE A 199 -3.56 -16.42 11.07
CA ILE A 199 -3.09 -17.77 10.70
C ILE A 199 -1.62 -17.67 10.36
N PHE A 200 -0.78 -18.46 11.07
CA PHE A 200 0.67 -18.45 10.97
C PHE A 200 1.20 -19.85 10.70
N TYR A 201 2.40 -19.91 10.13
CA TYR A 201 3.17 -21.14 9.96
C TYR A 201 3.63 -21.65 11.32
N LEU A 202 3.32 -22.93 11.65
CA LEU A 202 3.63 -23.58 12.93
C LEU A 202 4.99 -24.30 12.90
#